data_b63e0aca2f40bf0122851a91632ba733
#
_entry.id   b63e0aca2f40bf0122851a91632ba733
#
_cell.length_a   1.000
_cell.length_b   1.000
_cell.length_c   1.000
_cell.angle_alpha   90.00
_cell.angle_beta   90.00
_cell.angle_gamma   90.00
#
_symmetry.space_group_name_H-M   'P 1'
#
loop_
_entity.id
_entity.type
_entity.pdbx_description
1 polymer ?
#
loop_
_entity_poly.entity_id
_entity_poly.type
_entity_poly.pdbx_seq_one_letter_code
_entity_poly.pdbx_strand_id
1 'polypeptide(L)'
;MIPEQYNIDELAAQLNDDSVVLGAYGREHPGAEQDIATILANAENQGRGSFGFVALDETPAQTADLRDIAQELLDTTNINTIIVRAPGSGAIVSDQYSRKTVELAQWDLLGNPDYVSAVDNYVSSVSSDSTPWGLVTIGLCLVIVAAVVCTFLSLTLRVRASEKSARLKGSLAM
;
A
#
# COMPACT_ATOMS: atom_id res chain seq x y z
N MET A 1 11.35 22.10 -8.36
CA MET A 1 12.33 22.70 -7.40
C MET A 1 11.52 23.22 -6.23
N ILE A 2 11.82 22.79 -5.02
CA ILE A 2 11.05 23.18 -3.82
C ILE A 2 11.31 24.67 -3.54
N PRO A 3 10.24 25.50 -3.41
CA PRO A 3 10.39 26.91 -3.06
C PRO A 3 10.99 27.07 -1.64
N GLU A 4 11.88 28.05 -1.48
CA GLU A 4 12.62 28.31 -0.22
C GLU A 4 11.73 28.59 1.01
N GLN A 5 10.46 28.95 0.77
CA GLN A 5 9.46 29.17 1.82
C GLN A 5 9.06 27.90 2.59
N TYR A 6 9.31 26.72 1.99
CA TYR A 6 9.01 25.44 2.63
C TYR A 6 10.30 24.85 3.21
N ASN A 7 10.41 24.89 4.55
CA ASN A 7 11.53 24.29 5.27
C ASN A 7 11.29 22.79 5.43
N ILE A 8 11.89 21.99 4.55
CA ILE A 8 11.71 20.53 4.54
C ILE A 8 12.22 19.88 5.84
N ASP A 9 13.36 20.35 6.36
CA ASP A 9 13.93 19.81 7.60
C ASP A 9 13.00 20.01 8.80
N GLU A 10 12.32 21.16 8.86
CA GLU A 10 11.35 21.46 9.90
C GLU A 10 10.07 20.60 9.76
N LEU A 11 9.56 20.48 8.53
CA LEU A 11 8.40 19.62 8.26
C LEU A 11 8.71 18.15 8.55
N ALA A 12 9.90 17.67 8.16
CA ALA A 12 10.34 16.31 8.46
C ALA A 12 10.49 16.06 9.96
N ALA A 13 11.01 17.03 10.72
CA ALA A 13 11.12 16.93 12.17
C ALA A 13 9.74 16.82 12.83
N GLN A 14 8.77 17.63 12.42
CA GLN A 14 7.40 17.58 12.93
C GLN A 14 6.71 16.24 12.54
N LEU A 15 6.88 15.76 11.30
CA LEU A 15 6.34 14.47 10.88
C LEU A 15 6.91 13.29 11.65
N ASN A 16 8.18 13.34 12.02
CA ASN A 16 8.80 12.29 12.84
C ASN A 16 8.32 12.29 14.30
N ASP A 17 7.76 13.41 14.79
CA ASP A 17 7.20 13.52 16.14
C ASP A 17 5.72 13.08 16.16
N ASP A 18 4.88 13.69 15.31
CA ASP A 18 3.41 13.50 15.36
C ASP A 18 2.79 12.88 14.10
N SER A 19 3.57 12.63 13.05
CA SER A 19 3.09 12.19 11.72
C SER A 19 2.13 13.15 11.02
N VAL A 20 1.82 14.33 11.61
CA VAL A 20 0.83 15.29 11.12
C VAL A 20 1.34 16.72 11.26
N VAL A 21 1.18 17.51 10.20
CA VAL A 21 1.45 18.96 10.20
C VAL A 21 0.27 19.68 9.57
N LEU A 22 -0.46 20.51 10.31
CA LEU A 22 -1.72 21.11 9.81
C LEU A 22 -1.68 22.60 9.50
N GLY A 23 -0.65 23.33 9.92
CA GLY A 23 -0.55 24.77 9.66
C GLY A 23 -1.81 25.57 10.06
N ALA A 24 -2.33 26.37 9.13
CA ALA A 24 -3.56 27.17 9.33
C ALA A 24 -4.81 26.30 9.54
N TYR A 25 -4.90 25.18 8.83
CA TYR A 25 -6.05 24.27 8.95
C TYR A 25 -6.24 23.78 10.38
N GLY A 26 -5.18 23.41 11.09
CA GLY A 26 -5.25 22.97 12.49
C GLY A 26 -5.72 24.09 13.45
N ARG A 27 -5.39 25.34 13.14
CA ARG A 27 -5.86 26.50 13.93
C ARG A 27 -7.37 26.75 13.74
N GLU A 28 -7.89 26.48 12.54
CA GLU A 28 -9.30 26.63 12.19
C GLU A 28 -10.15 25.45 12.62
N HIS A 29 -9.54 24.25 12.73
CA HIS A 29 -10.22 23.00 13.08
C HIS A 29 -9.56 22.36 14.31
N PRO A 30 -9.83 22.86 15.52
CA PRO A 30 -9.27 22.29 16.76
C PRO A 30 -9.64 20.81 16.92
N GLY A 31 -8.65 19.97 17.14
CA GLY A 31 -8.82 18.51 17.26
C GLY A 31 -8.51 17.72 15.97
N ALA A 32 -8.50 18.35 14.80
CA ALA A 32 -8.24 17.67 13.53
C ALA A 32 -6.87 16.97 13.51
N GLU A 33 -5.85 17.56 14.12
CA GLU A 33 -4.51 16.98 14.24
C GLU A 33 -4.54 15.66 15.00
N GLN A 34 -5.17 15.63 16.17
CA GLN A 34 -5.33 14.43 16.99
C GLN A 34 -6.15 13.35 16.28
N ASP A 35 -7.20 13.74 15.57
CA ASP A 35 -8.07 12.82 14.83
C ASP A 35 -7.30 12.17 13.67
N ILE A 36 -6.57 12.98 12.87
CA ILE A 36 -5.73 12.48 11.78
C ILE A 36 -4.61 11.59 12.34
N ALA A 37 -3.88 12.03 13.35
CA ALA A 37 -2.83 11.23 13.98
C ALA A 37 -3.36 9.87 14.46
N THR A 38 -4.57 9.84 15.02
CA THR A 38 -5.23 8.59 15.45
C THR A 38 -5.54 7.67 14.26
N ILE A 39 -6.02 8.22 13.14
CA ILE A 39 -6.28 7.44 11.91
C ILE A 39 -4.97 6.82 11.39
N LEU A 40 -3.89 7.62 11.30
CA LEU A 40 -2.60 7.18 10.80
C LEU A 40 -1.97 6.10 11.70
N ALA A 41 -1.99 6.31 13.02
CA ALA A 41 -1.49 5.33 13.99
C ALA A 41 -2.30 4.00 13.94
N ASN A 42 -3.62 4.08 13.77
CA ASN A 42 -4.45 2.88 13.59
C ASN A 42 -4.10 2.12 12.30
N ALA A 43 -3.81 2.83 11.23
CA ALA A 43 -3.37 2.21 9.97
C ALA A 43 -2.04 1.47 10.13
N GLU A 44 -1.08 2.10 10.78
CA GLU A 44 0.22 1.50 11.07
C GLU A 44 0.10 0.26 11.97
N ASN A 45 -0.68 0.35 13.05
CA ASN A 45 -0.95 -0.78 13.95
C ASN A 45 -1.65 -1.97 13.25
N GLN A 46 -2.38 -1.71 12.15
CA GLN A 46 -2.99 -2.73 11.32
C GLN A 46 -2.05 -3.27 10.22
N GLY A 47 -0.79 -2.83 10.20
CA GLY A 47 0.21 -3.26 9.22
C GLY A 47 -0.01 -2.68 7.82
N ARG A 48 -0.71 -1.56 7.71
CA ARG A 48 -0.98 -0.87 6.45
C ARG A 48 0.17 0.07 6.03
N GLY A 49 1.28 0.11 6.80
CA GLY A 49 2.41 1.01 6.65
C GLY A 49 2.24 2.32 7.39
N SER A 50 3.30 3.10 7.44
CA SER A 50 3.32 4.41 8.08
C SER A 50 2.90 5.50 7.09
N PHE A 51 2.12 6.47 7.58
CA PHE A 51 1.61 7.60 6.80
C PHE A 51 1.99 8.91 7.48
N GLY A 52 2.34 9.92 6.66
CA GLY A 52 2.53 11.30 7.11
C GLY A 52 1.58 12.23 6.37
N PHE A 53 1.02 13.20 7.07
CA PHE A 53 0.10 14.19 6.51
C PHE A 53 0.59 15.60 6.76
N VAL A 54 0.71 16.39 5.67
CA VAL A 54 1.10 17.80 5.71
C VAL A 54 0.04 18.64 5.03
N ALA A 55 -0.52 19.61 5.74
CA ALA A 55 -1.36 20.65 5.18
C ALA A 55 -0.56 21.96 5.09
N LEU A 56 -0.26 22.38 3.88
CA LEU A 56 0.39 23.67 3.61
C LEU A 56 -0.63 24.79 3.63
N ASP A 57 -0.26 25.95 4.14
CA ASP A 57 -1.14 27.13 4.23
C ASP A 57 -1.42 27.73 2.85
N GLU A 58 -0.49 27.59 1.91
CA GLU A 58 -0.59 28.15 0.56
C GLU A 58 -0.26 27.08 -0.51
N THR A 59 -0.91 27.21 -1.66
CA THR A 59 -0.56 26.39 -2.83
C THR A 59 0.67 26.97 -3.52
N PRO A 60 1.72 26.16 -3.77
CA PRO A 60 2.86 26.60 -4.56
C PRO A 60 2.47 27.12 -5.93
N ALA A 61 3.26 28.05 -6.48
CA ALA A 61 3.03 28.61 -7.82
C ALA A 61 3.01 27.53 -8.91
N GLN A 62 3.77 26.45 -8.73
CA GLN A 62 3.74 25.26 -9.57
C GLN A 62 3.21 24.09 -8.75
N THR A 63 2.11 23.49 -9.17
CA THR A 63 1.52 22.32 -8.48
C THR A 63 2.44 21.10 -8.46
N ALA A 64 3.40 21.03 -9.40
CA ALA A 64 4.44 20.01 -9.41
C ALA A 64 5.34 20.08 -8.17
N ASP A 65 5.54 21.26 -7.59
CA ASP A 65 6.34 21.44 -6.38
C ASP A 65 5.76 20.68 -5.17
N LEU A 66 4.43 20.48 -5.11
CA LEU A 66 3.79 19.66 -4.06
C LEU A 66 4.30 18.21 -4.09
N ARG A 67 4.53 17.67 -5.28
CA ARG A 67 5.08 16.33 -5.43
C ARG A 67 6.56 16.27 -5.05
N ASP A 68 7.31 17.32 -5.41
CA ASP A 68 8.72 17.43 -5.04
C ASP A 68 8.85 17.52 -3.50
N ILE A 69 7.99 18.30 -2.83
CA ILE A 69 7.93 18.38 -1.36
C ILE A 69 7.59 17.00 -0.76
N ALA A 70 6.55 16.34 -1.28
CA ALA A 70 6.15 15.02 -0.78
C ALA A 70 7.27 13.98 -0.96
N GLN A 71 8.01 14.02 -2.08
CA GLN A 71 9.13 13.11 -2.34
C GLN A 71 10.29 13.38 -1.38
N GLU A 72 10.68 14.64 -1.19
CA GLU A 72 11.78 14.99 -0.30
C GLU A 72 11.46 14.62 1.16
N LEU A 73 10.22 14.81 1.59
CA LEU A 73 9.77 14.36 2.91
C LEU A 73 9.80 12.83 3.04
N LEU A 74 9.41 12.09 1.99
CA LEU A 74 9.52 10.64 1.95
C LEU A 74 10.98 10.18 2.08
N ASP A 75 11.90 10.85 1.38
CA ASP A 75 13.33 10.50 1.34
C ASP A 75 14.03 10.87 2.67
N THR A 76 13.50 11.85 3.41
CA THR A 76 14.09 12.38 4.65
C THR A 76 13.52 11.77 5.93
N THR A 77 12.31 11.16 5.84
CA THR A 77 11.64 10.53 6.99
C THR A 77 11.64 9.00 6.86
N ASN A 78 11.24 8.29 7.93
CA ASN A 78 11.02 6.84 7.89
C ASN A 78 9.54 6.47 7.60
N ILE A 79 8.81 7.36 6.94
CA ILE A 79 7.39 7.21 6.65
C ILE A 79 7.23 6.64 5.23
N ASN A 80 6.37 5.63 5.05
CA ASN A 80 6.18 4.94 3.76
C ASN A 80 5.27 5.69 2.78
N THR A 81 4.40 6.56 3.27
CA THR A 81 3.47 7.32 2.43
C THR A 81 3.32 8.74 2.95
N ILE A 82 3.67 9.72 2.14
CA ILE A 82 3.53 11.14 2.46
C ILE A 82 2.37 11.73 1.66
N ILE A 83 1.46 12.38 2.37
CA ILE A 83 0.32 13.11 1.83
C ILE A 83 0.55 14.60 2.05
N VAL A 84 0.70 15.37 0.99
CA VAL A 84 0.80 16.84 1.06
C VAL A 84 -0.47 17.45 0.50
N ARG A 85 -1.14 18.28 1.28
CA ARG A 85 -2.32 19.05 0.91
C ARG A 85 -2.01 20.54 0.90
N ALA A 86 -2.60 21.24 -0.06
CA ALA A 86 -2.63 22.69 -0.11
C ALA A 86 -4.03 23.13 -0.53
N PRO A 87 -4.42 24.41 -0.36
CA PRO A 87 -5.72 24.89 -0.81
C PRO A 87 -5.97 24.56 -2.28
N GLY A 88 -6.97 23.72 -2.56
CA GLY A 88 -7.36 23.32 -3.93
C GLY A 88 -6.43 22.35 -4.66
N SER A 89 -5.37 21.84 -4.03
CA SER A 89 -4.44 20.90 -4.64
C SER A 89 -3.77 20.00 -3.61
N GLY A 90 -3.00 19.01 -4.09
CA GLY A 90 -2.18 18.14 -3.24
C GLY A 90 -1.39 17.12 -4.07
N ALA A 91 -0.51 16.44 -3.39
CA ALA A 91 0.28 15.35 -3.97
C ALA A 91 0.47 14.24 -2.92
N ILE A 92 0.57 13.01 -3.39
CA ILE A 92 0.84 11.85 -2.56
C ILE A 92 1.98 11.06 -3.19
N VAL A 93 2.93 10.67 -2.36
CA VAL A 93 4.04 9.80 -2.76
C VAL A 93 4.13 8.65 -1.77
N SER A 94 4.40 7.45 -2.28
CA SER A 94 4.53 6.25 -1.47
C SER A 94 5.60 5.32 -2.05
N ASP A 95 6.38 4.70 -1.19
CA ASP A 95 7.28 3.60 -1.53
C ASP A 95 6.64 2.21 -1.30
N GLN A 96 5.52 2.16 -0.57
CA GLN A 96 4.80 0.94 -0.24
C GLN A 96 3.69 0.61 -1.23
N TYR A 97 2.94 1.61 -1.68
CA TYR A 97 1.80 1.42 -2.58
C TYR A 97 2.16 1.71 -4.03
N SER A 98 1.55 0.94 -4.96
CA SER A 98 1.76 1.18 -6.38
C SER A 98 1.25 2.57 -6.78
N ARG A 99 1.91 3.20 -7.75
CA ARG A 99 1.49 4.51 -8.30
C ARG A 99 0.02 4.49 -8.72
N LYS A 100 -0.44 3.40 -9.34
CA LYS A 100 -1.83 3.26 -9.76
C LYS A 100 -2.79 3.31 -8.57
N THR A 101 -2.49 2.60 -7.49
CA THR A 101 -3.31 2.58 -6.26
C THR A 101 -3.38 3.97 -5.64
N VAL A 102 -2.23 4.65 -5.52
CA VAL A 102 -2.14 6.01 -4.99
C VAL A 102 -2.97 6.99 -5.84
N GLU A 103 -2.80 6.97 -7.16
CA GLU A 103 -3.50 7.89 -8.08
C GLU A 103 -5.02 7.67 -8.09
N LEU A 104 -5.50 6.42 -7.97
CA LEU A 104 -6.93 6.14 -7.90
C LEU A 104 -7.56 6.68 -6.61
N ALA A 105 -6.90 6.50 -5.47
CA ALA A 105 -7.39 6.96 -4.16
C ALA A 105 -7.21 8.48 -3.96
N GLN A 106 -6.29 9.11 -4.69
CA GLN A 106 -5.98 10.53 -4.54
C GLN A 106 -7.17 11.45 -4.87
N TRP A 107 -8.02 11.08 -5.83
CA TRP A 107 -9.13 11.92 -6.26
C TRP A 107 -10.14 12.19 -5.14
N ASP A 108 -10.49 11.17 -4.37
CA ASP A 108 -11.42 11.29 -3.24
C ASP A 108 -10.81 12.13 -2.12
N LEU A 109 -9.52 11.98 -1.86
CA LEU A 109 -8.81 12.80 -0.88
C LEU A 109 -8.76 14.26 -1.30
N LEU A 110 -8.41 14.57 -2.56
CA LEU A 110 -8.28 15.94 -3.04
C LEU A 110 -9.64 16.65 -3.18
N GLY A 111 -10.71 15.92 -3.46
CA GLY A 111 -12.06 16.43 -3.61
C GLY A 111 -12.77 16.76 -2.28
N ASN A 112 -12.28 16.25 -1.15
CA ASN A 112 -12.92 16.44 0.14
C ASN A 112 -12.28 17.60 0.92
N PRO A 113 -13.06 18.64 1.32
CA PRO A 113 -12.55 19.76 2.11
C PRO A 113 -12.31 19.42 3.59
N ASP A 114 -12.97 18.38 4.10
CA ASP A 114 -12.75 17.87 5.45
C ASP A 114 -11.54 16.90 5.42
N TYR A 115 -10.40 17.37 5.93
CA TYR A 115 -9.14 16.61 5.87
C TYR A 115 -9.17 15.34 6.73
N VAL A 116 -9.92 15.33 7.83
CA VAL A 116 -10.05 14.14 8.69
C VAL A 116 -10.73 13.01 7.92
N SER A 117 -11.92 13.28 7.38
CA SER A 117 -12.65 12.30 6.56
C SER A 117 -11.90 11.92 5.28
N ALA A 118 -11.20 12.89 4.68
CA ALA A 118 -10.40 12.66 3.47
C ALA A 118 -9.27 11.66 3.71
N VAL A 119 -8.54 11.81 4.82
CA VAL A 119 -7.44 10.91 5.20
C VAL A 119 -7.96 9.53 5.55
N ASP A 120 -9.04 9.42 6.33
CA ASP A 120 -9.64 8.12 6.69
C ASP A 120 -10.08 7.34 5.45
N ASN A 121 -10.79 7.99 4.52
CA ASN A 121 -11.20 7.40 3.26
C ASN A 121 -10.01 6.98 2.40
N TYR A 122 -8.97 7.82 2.30
CA TYR A 122 -7.77 7.52 1.54
C TYR A 122 -7.04 6.28 2.09
N VAL A 123 -6.74 6.27 3.38
CA VAL A 123 -6.06 5.14 4.06
C VAL A 123 -6.85 3.84 3.90
N SER A 124 -8.17 3.92 4.00
CA SER A 124 -9.05 2.76 3.79
C SER A 124 -9.02 2.27 2.33
N SER A 125 -9.03 3.18 1.36
CA SER A 125 -9.04 2.87 -0.07
C SER A 125 -7.74 2.24 -0.53
N VAL A 126 -6.57 2.82 -0.20
CA VAL A 126 -5.27 2.27 -0.63
C VAL A 126 -4.99 0.91 0.00
N SER A 127 -5.54 0.67 1.19
CA SER A 127 -5.36 -0.60 1.91
C SER A 127 -6.25 -1.72 1.36
N SER A 128 -7.41 -1.39 0.82
CA SER A 128 -8.33 -2.38 0.23
C SER A 128 -7.82 -2.94 -1.09
N ASP A 129 -7.02 -2.17 -1.83
CA ASP A 129 -6.45 -2.56 -3.13
C ASP A 129 -5.21 -3.47 -3.01
N SER A 130 -4.75 -3.75 -1.80
CA SER A 130 -3.63 -4.65 -1.54
C SER A 130 -4.09 -6.11 -1.72
N THR A 131 -4.17 -6.58 -2.96
CA THR A 131 -4.35 -8.01 -3.24
C THR A 131 -3.20 -8.77 -2.58
N PRO A 132 -3.46 -9.74 -1.69
CA PRO A 132 -2.40 -10.48 -1.00
C PRO A 132 -1.72 -11.45 -1.96
N TRP A 133 -0.90 -10.93 -2.86
CA TRP A 133 -0.17 -11.69 -3.89
C TRP A 133 0.60 -12.89 -3.30
N GLY A 134 1.06 -12.76 -2.06
CA GLY A 134 1.70 -13.86 -1.33
C GLY A 134 0.77 -15.06 -1.16
N LEU A 135 -0.48 -14.84 -0.77
CA LEU A 135 -1.48 -15.92 -0.61
C LEU A 135 -1.88 -16.50 -1.97
N VAL A 136 -2.01 -15.66 -2.99
CA VAL A 136 -2.30 -16.11 -4.37
C VAL A 136 -1.16 -16.99 -4.89
N THR A 137 0.09 -16.59 -4.68
CA THR A 137 1.26 -17.36 -5.10
C THR A 137 1.35 -18.69 -4.36
N ILE A 138 1.14 -18.71 -3.04
CA ILE A 138 1.12 -19.95 -2.25
C ILE A 138 0.02 -20.88 -2.74
N GLY A 139 -1.20 -20.36 -2.96
CA GLY A 139 -2.31 -21.14 -3.50
C GLY A 139 -1.98 -21.76 -4.86
N LEU A 140 -1.38 -20.99 -5.77
CA LEU A 140 -0.97 -21.47 -7.09
C LEU A 140 0.10 -22.56 -6.98
N CYS A 141 1.11 -22.38 -6.14
CA CYS A 141 2.15 -23.38 -5.90
C CYS A 141 1.56 -24.70 -5.37
N LEU A 142 0.62 -24.65 -4.43
CA LEU A 142 -0.05 -25.84 -3.90
C LEU A 142 -0.81 -26.59 -4.99
N VAL A 143 -1.50 -25.90 -5.87
CA VAL A 143 -2.22 -26.52 -7.02
C VAL A 143 -1.24 -27.19 -7.95
N ILE A 144 -0.12 -26.58 -8.30
CA ILE A 144 0.92 -27.15 -9.16
C ILE A 144 1.50 -28.42 -8.52
N VAL A 145 1.85 -28.37 -7.23
CA VAL A 145 2.40 -29.53 -6.50
C VAL A 145 1.38 -30.68 -6.48
N ALA A 146 0.09 -30.39 -6.19
CA ALA A 146 -0.95 -31.40 -6.21
C ALA A 146 -1.11 -32.04 -7.61
N ALA A 147 -1.08 -31.26 -8.67
CA ALA A 147 -1.14 -31.77 -10.04
C ALA A 147 0.03 -32.69 -10.39
N VAL A 148 1.26 -32.30 -9.99
CA VAL A 148 2.47 -33.13 -10.18
C VAL A 148 2.37 -34.45 -9.41
N VAL A 149 1.94 -34.41 -8.16
CA VAL A 149 1.76 -35.61 -7.34
C VAL A 149 0.68 -36.53 -7.93
N CYS A 150 -0.46 -36.01 -8.35
CA CYS A 150 -1.51 -36.79 -8.99
C CYS A 150 -1.04 -37.45 -10.28
N THR A 151 -0.25 -36.73 -11.10
CA THR A 151 0.30 -37.27 -12.34
C THR A 151 1.30 -38.37 -12.06
N PHE A 152 2.17 -38.20 -11.08
CA PHE A 152 3.14 -39.22 -10.68
C PHE A 152 2.46 -40.48 -10.12
N LEU A 153 1.46 -40.33 -9.27
CA LEU A 153 0.69 -41.45 -8.75
C LEU A 153 -0.06 -42.21 -9.85
N SER A 154 -0.66 -41.51 -10.79
CA SER A 154 -1.39 -42.13 -11.90
C SER A 154 -0.45 -42.93 -12.81
N LEU A 155 0.78 -42.42 -13.06
CA LEU A 155 1.80 -43.14 -13.83
C LEU A 155 2.27 -44.38 -13.10
N THR A 156 2.58 -44.32 -11.82
CA THR A 156 3.05 -45.47 -11.01
C THR A 156 1.98 -46.56 -10.92
N LEU A 157 0.70 -46.17 -10.79
CA LEU A 157 -0.41 -47.14 -10.78
C LEU A 157 -0.59 -47.83 -12.14
N ARG A 158 -0.45 -47.08 -13.24
CA ARG A 158 -0.50 -47.67 -14.61
C ARG A 158 0.64 -48.67 -14.85
N VAL A 159 1.85 -48.34 -14.46
CA VAL A 159 3.01 -49.24 -14.59
C VAL A 159 2.81 -50.53 -13.80
N ARG A 160 2.36 -50.42 -12.53
CA ARG A 160 2.05 -51.60 -11.68
C ARG A 160 0.91 -52.45 -12.26
N ALA A 161 -0.13 -51.84 -12.81
CA ALA A 161 -1.21 -52.57 -13.45
C ALA A 161 -0.75 -53.33 -14.70
N SER A 162 0.12 -52.72 -15.53
CA SER A 162 0.72 -53.34 -16.69
C SER A 162 1.58 -54.56 -16.33
N GLU A 163 2.44 -54.45 -15.32
CA GLU A 163 3.27 -55.58 -14.84
C GLU A 163 2.43 -56.74 -14.32
N LYS A 164 1.34 -56.43 -13.58
CA LYS A 164 0.44 -57.47 -13.07
C LYS A 164 -0.28 -58.22 -14.20
N SER A 165 -0.71 -57.50 -15.23
CA SER A 165 -1.31 -58.13 -16.44
C SER A 165 -0.33 -58.98 -17.20
N ALA A 166 0.94 -58.57 -17.33
CA ALA A 166 1.98 -59.35 -18.00
C ALA A 166 2.32 -60.67 -17.24
N ARG A 167 2.38 -60.62 -15.92
CA ARG A 167 2.60 -61.82 -15.06
C ARG A 167 1.42 -62.83 -15.17
N LEU A 168 0.22 -62.37 -15.21
CA LEU A 168 -0.98 -63.22 -15.31
C LEU A 168 -1.02 -63.94 -16.70
N LYS A 169 -0.66 -63.23 -17.77
CA LYS A 169 -0.59 -63.84 -19.13
C LYS A 169 0.53 -64.88 -19.25
N GLY A 170 1.69 -64.63 -18.61
CA GLY A 170 2.80 -65.58 -18.60
C GLY A 170 2.49 -66.87 -17.83
N SER A 171 1.67 -66.81 -16.77
CA SER A 171 1.25 -67.98 -15.98
C SER A 171 0.19 -68.85 -16.63
N LEU A 172 -0.57 -68.32 -17.62
CA LEU A 172 -1.62 -69.04 -18.37
C LEU A 172 -1.04 -69.75 -19.63
N ALA A 173 0.22 -69.49 -19.96
CA ALA A 173 0.85 -70.03 -21.16
C ALA A 173 1.79 -71.23 -20.90
N MET A 174 1.86 -71.69 -19.64
CA MET A 174 2.50 -72.93 -19.22
C MET A 174 1.41 -73.99 -18.89
#